data_6f99e1e1b0dce6101a7ce7391d320548
#
_entry.id   6f99e1e1b0dce6101a7ce7391d320548
#
_cell.length_a   1.000
_cell.length_b   1.000
_cell.length_c   1.000
_cell.angle_alpha   90.00
_cell.angle_beta   90.00
_cell.angle_gamma   90.00
#
_symmetry.space_group_name_H-M   'P 1'
#
loop_
_entity.id
_entity.type
_entity.pdbx_description
1 polymer ?
#
loop_
_entity_poly.entity_id
_entity_poly.type
_entity_poly.pdbx_seq_one_letter_code
_entity_poly.pdbx_strand_id
1 'polypeptide(L)'
;SMANLMDYLDWRGDLTLAVSPFNEVDALILAELSFVDFDGIVPPPEIGRGLPLCEAAEAFFARHGGRDVDMGVLVPDGISQMLRKLMASPRFRNMTLNGYTALLDDAVEQQFAALTIDLGNGSIYISFRGTDDTIVGWKEDLNMGFLEEIPSQKQSVAYVARMARQYPDKTIRIGGHSKGGNLAVYSAV
;
A
#
# COMPACT_ATOMS: atom_id res chain seq x y z
N SER A 1 12.38 -6.60 9.86
CA SER A 1 11.64 -5.99 10.96
C SER A 1 11.36 -4.52 10.67
N MET A 2 10.40 -3.94 11.36
CA MET A 2 10.07 -2.52 11.24
C MET A 2 11.27 -1.63 11.55
N ALA A 3 12.09 -1.98 12.54
CA ALA A 3 13.32 -1.25 12.88
C ALA A 3 14.29 -1.20 11.68
N ASN A 4 14.43 -2.29 10.95
CA ASN A 4 15.30 -2.33 9.76
C ASN A 4 14.77 -1.42 8.63
N LEU A 5 13.45 -1.33 8.45
CA LEU A 5 12.84 -0.42 7.48
C LEU A 5 13.08 1.04 7.87
N MET A 6 13.00 1.37 9.14
CA MET A 6 13.28 2.73 9.61
C MET A 6 14.75 3.10 9.47
N ASP A 7 15.67 2.17 9.77
CA ASP A 7 17.11 2.36 9.54
C ASP A 7 17.40 2.62 8.06
N TYR A 8 16.75 1.88 7.17
CA TYR A 8 16.86 2.09 5.72
C TYR A 8 16.38 3.50 5.32
N LEU A 9 15.26 3.96 5.86
CA LEU A 9 14.74 5.30 5.58
C LEU A 9 15.69 6.39 6.08
N ASP A 10 16.29 6.21 7.25
CA ASP A 10 17.27 7.15 7.79
C ASP A 10 18.54 7.20 6.95
N TRP A 11 18.94 6.06 6.38
CA TRP A 11 20.17 5.92 5.60
C TRP A 11 20.01 6.27 4.13
N ARG A 12 18.88 5.89 3.50
CA ARG A 12 18.67 5.98 2.05
C ARG A 12 17.46 6.78 1.63
N GLY A 13 16.68 7.28 2.58
CA GLY A 13 15.45 8.04 2.28
C GLY A 13 15.69 9.37 1.60
N ASP A 14 16.93 9.86 1.55
CA ASP A 14 17.34 11.06 0.85
C ASP A 14 17.62 10.85 -0.64
N LEU A 15 17.81 9.60 -1.08
CA LEU A 15 18.12 9.27 -2.46
C LEU A 15 16.86 9.07 -3.29
N THR A 16 16.71 9.89 -4.33
CA THR A 16 15.61 9.75 -5.28
C THR A 16 15.71 8.43 -6.06
N LEU A 17 14.60 7.98 -6.63
CA LEU A 17 14.59 6.77 -7.46
C LEU A 17 15.44 6.92 -8.74
N ALA A 18 15.67 8.14 -9.21
CA ALA A 18 16.56 8.41 -10.33
C ALA A 18 18.03 8.13 -9.98
N VAL A 19 18.43 8.39 -8.75
CA VAL A 19 19.80 8.17 -8.25
C VAL A 19 19.99 6.72 -7.80
N SER A 20 19.02 6.17 -7.10
CA SER A 20 19.03 4.80 -6.58
C SER A 20 17.71 4.13 -6.94
N PRO A 21 17.70 3.18 -7.91
CA PRO A 21 16.48 2.57 -8.38
C PRO A 21 15.68 1.87 -7.28
N PHE A 22 14.37 1.75 -7.52
CA PHE A 22 13.45 1.05 -6.64
C PHE A 22 13.93 -0.37 -6.37
N ASN A 23 13.89 -0.80 -5.11
CA ASN A 23 14.36 -2.10 -4.68
C ASN A 23 13.35 -2.81 -3.76
N GLU A 24 13.69 -4.03 -3.33
CA GLU A 24 12.81 -4.85 -2.50
C GLU A 24 12.52 -4.24 -1.12
N VAL A 25 13.43 -3.47 -0.56
CA VAL A 25 13.19 -2.80 0.73
C VAL A 25 12.15 -1.71 0.57
N ASP A 26 12.22 -0.95 -0.53
CA ASP A 26 11.18 0.03 -0.86
C ASP A 26 9.81 -0.65 -1.00
N ALA A 27 9.76 -1.82 -1.63
CA ALA A 27 8.54 -2.60 -1.78
C ALA A 27 7.94 -3.02 -0.42
N LEU A 28 8.79 -3.44 0.52
CA LEU A 28 8.36 -3.77 1.89
C LEU A 28 7.77 -2.54 2.60
N ILE A 29 8.39 -1.39 2.43
CA ILE A 29 7.91 -0.13 3.00
C ILE A 29 6.53 0.23 2.44
N LEU A 30 6.36 0.17 1.12
CA LEU A 30 5.09 0.50 0.49
C LEU A 30 3.99 -0.51 0.85
N ALA A 31 4.33 -1.77 1.08
CA ALA A 31 3.39 -2.76 1.56
C ALA A 31 2.82 -2.40 2.95
N GLU A 32 3.64 -1.78 3.82
CA GLU A 32 3.21 -1.33 5.14
C GLU A 32 2.14 -0.23 5.09
N LEU A 33 2.08 0.55 4.00
CA LEU A 33 1.07 1.60 3.85
C LEU A 33 -0.36 1.06 3.80
N SER A 34 -0.56 -0.21 3.50
CA SER A 34 -1.88 -0.84 3.53
C SER A 34 -2.51 -0.86 4.94
N PHE A 35 -1.71 -0.68 5.99
CA PHE A 35 -2.20 -0.60 7.36
C PHE A 35 -2.71 0.79 7.76
N VAL A 36 -2.41 1.82 6.97
CA VAL A 36 -2.84 3.19 7.28
C VAL A 36 -4.27 3.41 6.79
N ASP A 37 -5.12 3.93 7.65
CA ASP A 37 -6.48 4.31 7.28
C ASP A 37 -6.47 5.68 6.59
N PHE A 38 -6.53 5.67 5.27
CA PHE A 38 -6.62 6.86 4.44
C PHE A 38 -8.05 7.19 3.98
N ASP A 39 -9.07 6.58 4.58
CA ASP A 39 -10.45 6.87 4.23
C ASP A 39 -10.75 8.37 4.39
N GLY A 40 -11.37 8.96 3.36
CA GLY A 40 -11.63 10.40 3.34
C GLY A 40 -10.42 11.28 3.06
N ILE A 41 -9.22 10.70 2.92
CA ILE A 41 -7.97 11.42 2.60
C ILE A 41 -7.52 11.10 1.18
N VAL A 42 -7.28 9.81 0.91
CA VAL A 42 -6.93 9.35 -0.43
C VAL A 42 -8.22 9.00 -1.17
N PRO A 43 -8.46 9.59 -2.37
CA PRO A 43 -9.68 9.32 -3.12
C PRO A 43 -9.86 7.83 -3.46
N PRO A 44 -11.11 7.35 -3.52
CA PRO A 44 -11.39 5.98 -3.92
C PRO A 44 -11.08 5.75 -5.42
N PRO A 45 -11.03 4.48 -5.86
CA PRO A 45 -10.65 4.15 -7.24
C PRO A 45 -11.47 4.86 -8.32
N GLU A 46 -12.74 5.15 -8.06
CA GLU A 46 -13.67 5.75 -9.02
C GLU A 46 -13.29 7.18 -9.41
N ILE A 47 -12.58 7.89 -8.54
CA ILE A 47 -12.17 9.29 -8.79
C ILE A 47 -11.02 9.35 -9.79
N GLY A 48 -10.12 8.36 -9.79
CA GLY A 48 -9.06 8.26 -10.78
C GLY A 48 -7.92 9.27 -10.65
N ARG A 49 -7.79 9.93 -9.49
CA ARG A 49 -6.69 10.84 -9.17
C ARG A 49 -6.25 10.67 -7.74
N GLY A 50 -5.02 11.09 -7.47
CA GLY A 50 -4.43 10.97 -6.15
C GLY A 50 -3.82 12.26 -5.64
N LEU A 51 -3.06 12.13 -4.56
CA LEU A 51 -2.33 13.23 -3.93
C LEU A 51 -0.96 12.73 -3.47
N PRO A 52 0.03 13.66 -3.31
CA PRO A 52 1.34 13.26 -2.81
C PRO A 52 1.28 12.61 -1.43
N LEU A 53 2.17 11.64 -1.22
CA LEU A 53 2.24 10.94 0.07
C LEU A 53 2.40 11.91 1.24
N CYS A 54 3.24 12.94 1.10
CA CYS A 54 3.45 13.93 2.16
C CYS A 54 2.16 14.66 2.53
N GLU A 55 1.30 14.97 1.57
CA GLU A 55 0.00 15.61 1.83
C GLU A 55 -0.97 14.63 2.51
N ALA A 56 -1.01 13.38 2.04
CA ALA A 56 -1.86 12.36 2.65
C ALA A 56 -1.46 12.09 4.11
N ALA A 57 -0.15 11.99 4.37
CA ALA A 57 0.36 11.78 5.71
C ALA A 57 0.08 12.98 6.62
N GLU A 58 0.27 14.20 6.13
CA GLU A 58 -0.05 15.42 6.87
C GLU A 58 -1.53 15.46 7.27
N ALA A 59 -2.43 15.15 6.33
CA ALA A 59 -3.85 15.09 6.61
C ALA A 59 -4.20 13.98 7.61
N PHE A 60 -3.53 12.84 7.52
CA PHE A 60 -3.71 11.74 8.47
C PHE A 60 -3.35 12.16 9.90
N PHE A 61 -2.18 12.77 10.09
CA PHE A 61 -1.77 13.23 11.42
C PHE A 61 -2.64 14.38 11.93
N ALA A 62 -3.05 15.30 11.05
CA ALA A 62 -3.95 16.41 11.42
C ALA A 62 -5.29 15.89 11.96
N ARG A 63 -5.84 14.83 11.37
CA ARG A 63 -7.08 14.17 11.84
C ARG A 63 -6.95 13.64 13.27
N HIS A 64 -5.75 13.29 13.68
CA HIS A 64 -5.43 12.78 15.02
C HIS A 64 -4.77 13.84 15.93
N GLY A 65 -4.90 15.12 15.60
CA GLY A 65 -4.34 16.22 16.40
C GLY A 65 -2.82 16.34 16.36
N GLY A 66 -2.18 15.82 15.33
CA GLY A 66 -0.72 15.87 15.15
C GLY A 66 0.07 14.90 16.03
N ARG A 67 -0.62 13.99 16.72
CA ARG A 67 -0.01 13.02 17.64
C ARG A 67 0.32 11.71 16.92
N ASP A 68 1.25 10.95 17.51
CA ASP A 68 1.42 9.57 17.12
C ASP A 68 0.15 8.78 17.44
N VAL A 69 -0.26 7.95 16.49
CA VAL A 69 -1.54 7.26 16.53
C VAL A 69 -1.32 5.82 16.93
N ASP A 70 -2.12 5.35 17.90
CA ASP A 70 -2.31 3.93 18.13
C ASP A 70 -3.24 3.40 17.04
N MET A 71 -2.68 2.63 16.11
CA MET A 71 -3.42 2.10 14.96
C MET A 71 -4.12 0.77 15.26
N GLY A 72 -4.14 0.36 16.53
CA GLY A 72 -4.81 -0.86 16.98
C GLY A 72 -3.92 -2.11 17.00
N VAL A 73 -4.50 -3.18 17.52
CA VAL A 73 -3.77 -4.44 17.85
C VAL A 73 -3.28 -5.18 16.60
N LEU A 74 -3.94 -4.99 15.46
CA LEU A 74 -3.64 -5.70 14.20
C LEU A 74 -2.66 -4.94 13.31
N VAL A 75 -2.23 -3.76 13.71
CA VAL A 75 -1.28 -2.92 12.96
C VAL A 75 0.08 -3.05 13.61
N PRO A 76 1.16 -3.32 12.84
CA PRO A 76 2.51 -3.39 13.39
C PRO A 76 2.91 -2.11 14.12
N ASP A 77 3.63 -2.25 15.24
CA ASP A 77 4.22 -1.13 15.94
C ASP A 77 5.18 -0.38 15.00
N GLY A 78 5.20 0.94 15.11
CA GLY A 78 6.10 1.77 14.33
C GLY A 78 5.57 2.27 12.99
N ILE A 79 4.36 1.88 12.57
CA ILE A 79 3.76 2.39 11.32
C ILE A 79 3.62 3.91 11.34
N SER A 80 3.21 4.48 12.47
CA SER A 80 3.08 5.92 12.63
C SER A 80 4.42 6.64 12.45
N GLN A 81 5.47 6.15 13.09
CA GLN A 81 6.83 6.71 12.96
C GLN A 81 7.36 6.54 11.52
N MET A 82 7.09 5.40 10.89
CA MET A 82 7.47 5.17 9.50
C MET A 82 6.79 6.19 8.58
N LEU A 83 5.49 6.43 8.78
CA LEU A 83 4.74 7.40 7.98
C LEU A 83 5.32 8.81 8.13
N ARG A 84 5.75 9.22 9.33
CA ARG A 84 6.45 10.49 9.54
C ARG A 84 7.75 10.57 8.77
N LYS A 85 8.53 9.50 8.76
CA LYS A 85 9.79 9.44 7.98
C LYS A 85 9.52 9.51 6.48
N LEU A 86 8.49 8.82 6.00
CA LEU A 86 8.11 8.82 4.59
C LEU A 86 7.69 10.21 4.10
N MET A 87 6.90 10.95 4.89
CA MET A 87 6.45 12.29 4.50
C MET A 87 7.58 13.31 4.42
N ALA A 88 8.70 13.07 5.10
CA ALA A 88 9.89 13.89 5.06
C ALA A 88 10.94 13.41 4.05
N SER A 89 10.81 12.18 3.55
CA SER A 89 11.81 11.54 2.70
C SER A 89 11.73 12.02 1.25
N PRO A 90 12.81 12.61 0.69
CA PRO A 90 12.84 12.95 -0.74
C PRO A 90 12.56 11.76 -1.66
N ARG A 91 12.88 10.54 -1.22
CA ARG A 91 12.63 9.31 -1.98
C ARG A 91 11.14 8.98 -2.10
N PHE A 92 10.35 9.23 -1.05
CA PHE A 92 8.96 8.78 -0.96
C PHE A 92 7.92 9.90 -0.94
N ARG A 93 8.28 11.08 -0.45
CA ARG A 93 7.31 12.14 -0.13
C ARG A 93 6.42 12.57 -1.29
N ASN A 94 6.95 12.53 -2.51
CA ASN A 94 6.25 12.98 -3.72
C ASN A 94 5.63 11.83 -4.52
N MET A 95 5.72 10.59 -4.06
CA MET A 95 4.95 9.50 -4.64
C MET A 95 3.46 9.80 -4.48
N THR A 96 2.66 9.49 -5.50
CA THR A 96 1.24 9.82 -5.49
C THR A 96 0.41 8.65 -5.02
N LEU A 97 -0.41 8.85 -3.99
CA LEU A 97 -1.34 7.86 -3.47
C LEU A 97 -2.71 8.01 -4.14
N ASN A 98 -3.31 6.90 -4.54
CA ASN A 98 -4.58 6.88 -5.26
C ASN A 98 -5.36 5.59 -4.93
N GLY A 99 -6.67 5.67 -5.14
CA GLY A 99 -7.51 4.49 -5.16
C GLY A 99 -7.63 3.76 -3.84
N TYR A 100 -7.59 4.48 -2.71
CA TYR A 100 -7.76 3.84 -1.41
C TYR A 100 -9.14 3.23 -1.28
N THR A 101 -9.20 1.96 -0.88
CA THR A 101 -10.44 1.28 -0.52
C THR A 101 -10.21 0.37 0.67
N ALA A 102 -11.20 0.30 1.56
CA ALA A 102 -11.18 -0.60 2.70
C ALA A 102 -12.57 -1.17 2.90
N LEU A 103 -12.63 -2.47 3.07
CA LEU A 103 -13.85 -3.20 3.35
C LEU A 103 -13.68 -3.97 4.64
N LEU A 104 -14.56 -3.69 5.59
CA LEU A 104 -14.70 -4.42 6.84
C LEU A 104 -16.01 -5.15 6.79
N ASP A 105 -15.96 -6.47 6.76
CA ASP A 105 -17.15 -7.30 6.93
C ASP A 105 -17.01 -8.05 8.24
N ASP A 106 -17.64 -7.51 9.29
CA ASP A 106 -17.60 -8.06 10.63
C ASP A 106 -18.28 -9.44 10.72
N ALA A 107 -19.22 -9.72 9.80
CA ALA A 107 -19.97 -10.97 9.80
C ALA A 107 -19.13 -12.17 9.35
N VAL A 108 -18.11 -11.94 8.51
CA VAL A 108 -17.24 -12.99 7.96
C VAL A 108 -15.76 -12.73 8.26
N GLU A 109 -15.45 -11.79 9.15
CA GLU A 109 -14.09 -11.37 9.51
C GLU A 109 -13.21 -10.99 8.30
N GLN A 110 -13.81 -10.62 7.18
CA GLN A 110 -13.06 -10.21 5.99
C GLN A 110 -12.59 -8.77 6.17
N GLN A 111 -11.28 -8.62 6.16
CA GLN A 111 -10.62 -7.33 6.10
C GLN A 111 -9.88 -7.24 4.77
N PHE A 112 -10.22 -6.23 4.00
CA PHE A 112 -9.56 -5.96 2.72
C PHE A 112 -9.29 -4.47 2.65
N ALA A 113 -8.08 -4.12 2.30
CA ALA A 113 -7.72 -2.76 1.95
C ALA A 113 -6.78 -2.77 0.76
N ALA A 114 -6.87 -1.76 -0.08
CA ALA A 114 -6.00 -1.57 -1.22
C ALA A 114 -5.66 -0.10 -1.39
N LEU A 115 -4.45 0.15 -1.87
CA LEU A 115 -3.90 1.47 -2.14
C LEU A 115 -2.98 1.37 -3.35
N THR A 116 -3.08 2.31 -4.28
CA THR A 116 -2.15 2.41 -5.41
C THR A 116 -1.18 3.56 -5.17
N ILE A 117 0.10 3.30 -5.38
CA ILE A 117 1.18 4.27 -5.24
C ILE A 117 1.85 4.43 -6.61
N ASP A 118 1.77 5.61 -7.19
CA ASP A 118 2.54 5.96 -8.37
C ASP A 118 3.94 6.40 -7.94
N LEU A 119 4.96 5.62 -8.34
CA LEU A 119 6.33 5.85 -7.93
C LEU A 119 6.98 7.05 -8.65
N GLY A 120 6.38 7.50 -9.75
CA GLY A 120 6.96 8.58 -10.57
C GLY A 120 8.10 8.13 -11.49
N ASN A 121 8.36 6.84 -11.59
CA ASN A 121 9.44 6.25 -12.40
C ASN A 121 8.93 5.37 -13.55
N GLY A 122 7.65 5.50 -13.92
CA GLY A 122 7.02 4.64 -14.92
C GLY A 122 6.39 3.37 -14.35
N SER A 123 6.31 3.25 -13.03
CA SER A 123 5.70 2.11 -12.36
C SER A 123 4.74 2.55 -11.26
N ILE A 124 3.78 1.68 -10.96
CA ILE A 124 2.90 1.78 -9.81
C ILE A 124 3.10 0.57 -8.90
N TYR A 125 2.84 0.78 -7.62
CA TYR A 125 2.82 -0.27 -6.61
C TYR A 125 1.42 -0.36 -6.01
N ILE A 126 0.82 -1.55 -6.07
CA ILE A 126 -0.47 -1.82 -5.44
C ILE A 126 -0.21 -2.52 -4.12
N SER A 127 -0.62 -1.88 -3.03
CA SER A 127 -0.44 -2.38 -1.68
C SER A 127 -1.76 -2.91 -1.15
N PHE A 128 -1.78 -4.19 -0.79
CA PHE A 128 -2.96 -4.87 -0.27
C PHE A 128 -2.82 -5.22 1.20
N ARG A 129 -3.95 -5.26 1.89
CA ARG A 129 -4.10 -5.90 3.18
C ARG A 129 -5.29 -6.85 3.14
N GLY A 130 -5.09 -8.08 3.61
CA GLY A 130 -6.14 -9.07 3.60
C GLY A 130 -5.89 -10.18 4.61
N THR A 131 -6.62 -11.29 4.47
CA THR A 131 -6.39 -12.51 5.26
C THR A 131 -5.24 -13.32 4.66
N ASP A 132 -4.69 -14.29 5.44
CA ASP A 132 -3.62 -15.19 4.97
C ASP A 132 -4.05 -15.94 3.71
N ASP A 133 -5.25 -16.50 3.71
CA ASP A 133 -5.80 -17.23 2.55
C ASP A 133 -5.94 -16.33 1.33
N THR A 134 -6.30 -15.09 1.53
CA THR A 134 -6.45 -14.09 0.47
C THR A 134 -5.11 -13.83 -0.22
N ILE A 135 -4.03 -13.67 0.53
CA ILE A 135 -2.69 -13.36 -0.04
C ILE A 135 -2.18 -14.51 -0.91
N VAL A 136 -2.34 -15.75 -0.46
CA VAL A 136 -1.98 -16.92 -1.27
C VAL A 136 -2.82 -16.98 -2.54
N GLY A 137 -4.14 -16.74 -2.42
CA GLY A 137 -5.06 -16.74 -3.54
C GLY A 137 -4.75 -15.63 -4.56
N TRP A 138 -4.35 -14.44 -4.15
CA TRP A 138 -3.98 -13.35 -5.07
C TRP A 138 -2.88 -13.78 -6.02
N LYS A 139 -1.84 -14.41 -5.51
CA LYS A 139 -0.73 -14.87 -6.34
C LYS A 139 -1.17 -15.89 -7.38
N GLU A 140 -1.99 -16.87 -6.97
CA GLU A 140 -2.50 -17.89 -7.87
C GLU A 140 -3.45 -17.30 -8.93
N ASP A 141 -4.40 -16.46 -8.50
CA ASP A 141 -5.40 -15.86 -9.39
C ASP A 141 -4.78 -14.91 -10.41
N LEU A 142 -3.81 -14.10 -10.00
CA LEU A 142 -3.13 -13.16 -10.91
C LEU A 142 -2.25 -13.89 -11.94
N ASN A 143 -1.65 -15.01 -11.54
CA ASN A 143 -0.77 -15.79 -12.44
C ASN A 143 -1.53 -16.77 -13.32
N MET A 144 -2.65 -17.33 -12.84
CA MET A 144 -3.36 -18.45 -13.47
C MET A 144 -4.73 -18.08 -14.04
N GLY A 145 -5.23 -16.87 -13.76
CA GLY A 145 -6.54 -16.42 -14.25
C GLY A 145 -7.74 -17.09 -13.56
N PHE A 146 -7.53 -17.79 -12.45
CA PHE A 146 -8.61 -18.37 -11.66
C PHE A 146 -9.13 -17.38 -10.64
N LEU A 147 -10.46 -17.30 -10.53
CA LEU A 147 -11.15 -16.58 -9.48
C LEU A 147 -11.81 -17.61 -8.56
N GLU A 148 -11.28 -17.76 -7.36
CA GLU A 148 -12.02 -18.46 -6.33
C GLU A 148 -13.18 -17.59 -5.84
N GLU A 149 -14.22 -18.22 -5.28
CA GLU A 149 -15.42 -17.50 -4.82
C GLU A 149 -15.24 -16.77 -3.48
N ILE A 150 -14.02 -16.43 -3.10
CA ILE A 150 -13.75 -15.62 -1.92
C ILE A 150 -13.87 -14.14 -2.33
N PRO A 151 -14.81 -13.37 -1.72
CA PRO A 151 -15.08 -12.00 -2.13
C PRO A 151 -13.83 -11.09 -2.17
N SER A 152 -12.93 -11.23 -1.20
CA SER A 152 -11.70 -10.42 -1.15
C SER A 152 -10.74 -10.72 -2.31
N GLN A 153 -10.69 -11.95 -2.80
CA GLN A 153 -9.89 -12.31 -3.99
C GLN A 153 -10.48 -11.69 -5.25
N LYS A 154 -11.80 -11.79 -5.43
CA LYS A 154 -12.48 -11.14 -6.56
C LYS A 154 -12.27 -9.64 -6.55
N GLN A 155 -12.33 -9.01 -5.39
CA GLN A 155 -12.11 -7.58 -5.23
C GLN A 155 -10.68 -7.19 -5.55
N SER A 156 -9.69 -7.97 -5.13
CA SER A 156 -8.28 -7.67 -5.44
C SER A 156 -8.00 -7.77 -6.94
N VAL A 157 -8.52 -8.79 -7.61
CA VAL A 157 -8.38 -8.94 -9.07
C VAL A 157 -9.08 -7.79 -9.81
N ALA A 158 -10.29 -7.44 -9.41
CA ALA A 158 -11.03 -6.32 -9.98
C ALA A 158 -10.29 -4.99 -9.75
N TYR A 159 -9.71 -4.80 -8.59
CA TYR A 159 -8.92 -3.62 -8.27
C TYR A 159 -7.68 -3.50 -9.17
N VAL A 160 -6.92 -4.57 -9.32
CA VAL A 160 -5.73 -4.59 -10.21
C VAL A 160 -6.15 -4.28 -11.64
N ALA A 161 -7.24 -4.89 -12.13
CA ALA A 161 -7.74 -4.64 -13.48
C ALA A 161 -8.13 -3.16 -13.68
N ARG A 162 -8.75 -2.53 -12.67
CA ARG A 162 -9.09 -1.10 -12.72
C ARG A 162 -7.82 -0.24 -12.77
N MET A 163 -6.82 -0.55 -11.95
CA MET A 163 -5.57 0.21 -11.95
C MET A 163 -4.79 0.02 -13.25
N ALA A 164 -4.81 -1.16 -13.83
CA ALA A 164 -4.23 -1.39 -15.15
C ALA A 164 -4.87 -0.52 -16.23
N ARG A 165 -6.18 -0.27 -16.15
CA ARG A 165 -6.88 0.65 -17.06
C ARG A 165 -6.58 2.11 -16.79
N GLN A 166 -6.41 2.51 -15.52
CA GLN A 166 -6.06 3.89 -15.15
C GLN A 166 -4.61 4.24 -15.49
N TYR A 167 -3.73 3.25 -15.47
CA TYR A 167 -2.29 3.41 -15.69
C TYR A 167 -1.81 2.46 -16.81
N PRO A 168 -2.31 2.64 -18.06
CA PRO A 168 -2.09 1.64 -19.12
C PRO A 168 -0.62 1.49 -19.53
N ASP A 169 0.20 2.51 -19.32
CA ASP A 169 1.61 2.53 -19.73
C ASP A 169 2.57 2.30 -18.55
N LYS A 170 2.05 1.96 -17.37
CA LYS A 170 2.87 1.76 -16.18
C LYS A 170 3.11 0.28 -15.90
N THR A 171 4.31 -0.04 -15.46
CA THR A 171 4.62 -1.35 -14.90
C THR A 171 3.92 -1.50 -13.55
N ILE A 172 3.28 -2.62 -13.30
CA ILE A 172 2.52 -2.88 -12.07
C ILE A 172 3.32 -3.82 -11.18
N ARG A 173 3.55 -3.39 -9.95
CA ARG A 173 4.09 -4.21 -8.86
C ARG A 173 3.01 -4.36 -7.80
N ILE A 174 2.98 -5.52 -7.15
CA ILE A 174 1.97 -5.83 -6.14
C ILE A 174 2.65 -6.39 -4.91
N GLY A 175 2.22 -5.94 -3.75
CA GLY A 175 2.60 -6.53 -2.48
C GLY A 175 1.46 -6.45 -1.49
N GLY A 176 1.49 -7.27 -0.46
CA GLY A 176 0.41 -7.29 0.50
C GLY A 176 0.78 -7.92 1.83
N HIS A 177 0.02 -7.55 2.84
CA HIS A 177 0.08 -8.12 4.17
C HIS A 177 -1.20 -8.85 4.51
N SER A 178 -1.06 -10.00 5.18
CA SER A 178 -2.16 -10.69 5.81
C SER A 178 -2.48 -10.09 7.17
N LYS A 179 -3.65 -10.41 7.69
CA LYS A 179 -4.06 -10.11 9.06
C LYS A 179 -3.06 -10.65 10.09
N GLY A 180 -2.38 -11.76 9.81
CA GLY A 180 -1.34 -12.34 10.66
C GLY A 180 0.05 -11.69 10.50
N GLY A 181 0.19 -10.67 9.68
CA GLY A 181 1.47 -10.00 9.44
C GLY A 181 2.35 -10.64 8.37
N ASN A 182 1.90 -11.71 7.72
CA ASN A 182 2.65 -12.35 6.64
C ASN A 182 2.66 -11.45 5.40
N LEU A 183 3.85 -11.29 4.83
CA LEU A 183 4.05 -10.46 3.64
C LEU A 183 4.16 -11.33 2.39
N ALA A 184 3.44 -10.97 1.35
CA ALA A 184 3.63 -11.47 0.00
C ALA A 184 3.93 -10.33 -0.95
N VAL A 185 5.05 -10.41 -1.66
CA VAL A 185 5.45 -9.44 -2.69
C VAL A 185 5.65 -10.17 -4.00
N TYR A 186 5.02 -9.68 -5.05
CA TYR A 186 5.17 -10.24 -6.40
C TYR A 186 4.95 -9.16 -7.45
N SER A 187 5.47 -9.38 -8.64
CA SER A 187 5.25 -8.48 -9.77
C SER A 187 4.16 -9.02 -10.67
N ALA A 188 3.27 -8.13 -11.13
CA ALA A 188 2.35 -8.38 -12.23
C ALA A 188 2.81 -7.58 -13.45
N VAL A 189 2.57 -8.12 -14.63
CA VAL A 189 2.94 -7.49 -15.89
C VAL A 189 1.76 -6.68 -16.43
#